data_609e0d720dec1aa000fe7fd5a6ba690b
#
_entry.id   609e0d720dec1aa000fe7fd5a6ba690b
#
_cell.length_a   1.000
_cell.length_b   1.000
_cell.length_c   1.000
_cell.angle_alpha   90.00
_cell.angle_beta   90.00
_cell.angle_gamma   90.00
#
_symmetry.space_group_name_H-M   'P 1'
#
loop_
_entity.id
_entity.type
_entity.pdbx_description
1 polymer ?
#
loop_
_entity_poly.entity_id
_entity_poly.type
_entity_poly.pdbx_seq_one_letter_code
_entity_poly.pdbx_strand_id
1 'polypeptide(L)'
;MATGFPAATGDVLSAAMFNGLVAYTINTQTGATYTLASTDQYQALVITSNASTKTVSIPTDATYAFPNGTAITILNTGAGLLTINAVSSGTTTVTSGGAVSASPTVAQYKAAVAIKTATNAWTVVGAVA
;
A
#
# COMPACT_ATOMS: atom_id res chain seq x y z
N MET A 1 19.16 3.01 -2.53
CA MET A 1 18.72 3.61 -1.29
C MET A 1 17.42 4.37 -1.53
N ALA A 2 16.51 4.29 -0.63
CA ALA A 2 15.28 5.07 -0.72
C ALA A 2 15.60 6.57 -0.52
N THR A 3 15.09 7.40 -1.42
CA THR A 3 15.26 8.86 -1.40
C THR A 3 13.92 9.52 -1.06
N GLY A 4 13.23 8.99 -0.11
CA GLY A 4 11.94 9.49 0.32
C GLY A 4 11.95 9.94 1.77
N PHE A 5 10.79 9.96 2.37
CA PHE A 5 10.63 10.24 3.79
C PHE A 5 10.58 8.93 4.57
N PRO A 6 11.16 8.87 5.77
CA PRO A 6 11.93 9.96 6.38
C PRO A 6 13.26 10.18 5.65
N ALA A 7 13.63 11.45 5.50
CA ALA A 7 14.88 11.83 4.89
C ALA A 7 16.05 11.65 5.86
N ALA A 8 17.24 11.35 5.33
CA ALA A 8 18.47 11.28 6.09
C ALA A 8 19.33 12.52 5.86
N THR A 9 20.34 12.73 6.71
CA THR A 9 21.31 13.82 6.53
C THR A 9 22.00 13.70 5.16
N GLY A 10 21.98 14.77 4.38
CA GLY A 10 22.55 14.81 3.04
C GLY A 10 21.58 14.46 1.92
N ASP A 11 20.36 14.05 2.24
CA ASP A 11 19.34 13.83 1.23
C ASP A 11 18.88 15.15 0.61
N VAL A 12 18.56 15.08 -0.68
CA VAL A 12 18.03 16.23 -1.42
C VAL A 12 16.52 16.09 -1.52
N LEU A 13 15.80 17.14 -1.14
CA LEU A 13 14.35 17.17 -1.29
C LEU A 13 13.99 17.29 -2.79
N SER A 14 13.37 16.25 -3.34
CA SER A 14 12.89 16.24 -4.71
C SER A 14 11.50 16.86 -4.81
N ALA A 15 11.08 17.22 -6.04
CA ALA A 15 9.72 17.69 -6.28
C ALA A 15 8.69 16.62 -5.89
N ALA A 16 8.96 15.34 -6.17
CA ALA A 16 8.07 14.25 -5.78
C ALA A 16 7.90 14.15 -4.27
N MET A 17 8.98 14.30 -3.50
CA MET A 17 8.93 14.30 -2.04
C MET A 17 8.10 15.47 -1.50
N PHE A 18 8.31 16.67 -2.04
CA PHE A 18 7.56 17.85 -1.64
C PHE A 18 6.07 17.71 -1.98
N ASN A 19 5.76 17.24 -3.18
CA ASN A 19 4.37 17.01 -3.60
C ASN A 19 3.67 15.98 -2.72
N GLY A 20 4.38 14.95 -2.29
CA GLY A 20 3.86 13.95 -1.37
C GLY A 20 3.51 14.50 0.02
N LEU A 21 4.09 15.63 0.41
CA LEU A 21 3.74 16.30 1.67
C LEU A 21 2.45 17.10 1.58
N VAL A 22 2.05 17.54 0.38
CA VAL A 22 0.93 18.48 0.20
C VAL A 22 -0.31 17.83 -0.44
N ALA A 23 -0.15 16.72 -1.14
CA ALA A 23 -1.25 16.00 -1.78
C ALA A 23 -0.92 14.54 -1.98
N TYR A 24 -1.95 13.67 -2.07
CA TYR A 24 -1.77 12.29 -2.46
C TYR A 24 -1.33 12.20 -3.92
N THR A 25 -0.40 11.28 -4.20
CA THR A 25 -0.09 10.88 -5.57
C THR A 25 -1.08 9.79 -5.99
N ILE A 26 -1.87 10.06 -7.02
CA ILE A 26 -2.88 9.11 -7.49
C ILE A 26 -2.21 8.07 -8.40
N ASN A 27 -2.40 6.80 -8.07
CA ASN A 27 -1.94 5.67 -8.85
C ASN A 27 -3.14 4.80 -9.22
N THR A 28 -3.61 4.90 -10.44
CA THR A 28 -4.79 4.15 -10.92
C THR A 28 -4.33 2.85 -11.57
N GLN A 29 -4.84 1.72 -11.06
CA GLN A 29 -4.57 0.39 -11.55
C GLN A 29 -5.83 -0.24 -12.12
N THR A 30 -5.77 -0.62 -13.40
CA THR A 30 -6.90 -1.21 -14.14
C THR A 30 -6.80 -2.73 -14.27
N GLY A 31 -5.65 -3.31 -13.95
CA GLY A 31 -5.41 -4.75 -14.02
C GLY A 31 -6.00 -5.53 -12.86
N ALA A 32 -5.88 -6.86 -12.93
CA ALA A 32 -6.36 -7.76 -11.88
C ALA A 32 -5.38 -7.87 -10.70
N THR A 33 -4.11 -7.51 -10.88
CA THR A 33 -3.08 -7.58 -9.84
C THR A 33 -2.20 -6.33 -9.86
N TYR A 34 -1.80 -5.89 -8.69
CA TYR A 34 -0.82 -4.82 -8.55
C TYR A 34 0.01 -5.06 -7.29
N THR A 35 1.31 -4.94 -7.40
CA THR A 35 2.21 -4.97 -6.24
C THR A 35 2.64 -3.54 -5.94
N LEU A 36 2.50 -3.12 -4.70
CA LEU A 36 2.94 -1.80 -4.26
C LEU A 36 4.40 -1.57 -4.65
N ALA A 37 4.68 -0.40 -5.19
CA ALA A 37 6.00 -0.03 -5.70
C ALA A 37 6.58 1.14 -4.91
N SER A 38 7.87 1.40 -5.10
CA SER A 38 8.58 2.49 -4.41
C SER A 38 7.93 3.86 -4.58
N THR A 39 7.27 4.08 -5.72
CA THR A 39 6.56 5.33 -6.00
C THR A 39 5.34 5.55 -5.12
N ASP A 40 4.83 4.49 -4.48
CA ASP A 40 3.67 4.58 -3.59
C ASP A 40 4.02 5.09 -2.19
N GLN A 41 5.31 5.29 -1.88
CA GLN A 41 5.71 5.76 -0.54
C GLN A 41 5.35 7.23 -0.27
N TYR A 42 5.05 8.01 -1.29
CA TYR A 42 4.80 9.46 -1.14
C TYR A 42 3.30 9.74 -1.01
N GLN A 43 2.69 9.29 0.05
CA GLN A 43 1.25 9.45 0.29
C GLN A 43 0.42 9.02 -0.93
N ALA A 44 0.63 7.80 -1.39
CA ALA A 44 -0.08 7.29 -2.54
C ALA A 44 -1.54 6.99 -2.22
N LEU A 45 -2.40 7.31 -3.18
CA LEU A 45 -3.74 6.80 -3.27
C LEU A 45 -3.78 5.80 -4.44
N VAL A 46 -3.81 4.52 -4.12
CA VAL A 46 -3.92 3.46 -5.12
C VAL A 46 -5.40 3.21 -5.40
N ILE A 47 -5.81 3.48 -6.63
CA ILE A 47 -7.20 3.26 -7.06
C ILE A 47 -7.24 2.03 -7.95
N THR A 48 -8.04 1.04 -7.58
CA THR A 48 -8.26 -0.17 -8.38
C THR A 48 -9.65 -0.10 -9.01
N SER A 49 -9.74 -0.31 -10.33
CA SER A 49 -10.99 -0.12 -11.07
C SER A 49 -11.47 -1.34 -11.86
N ASN A 50 -10.79 -2.47 -11.76
CA ASN A 50 -11.18 -3.67 -12.49
C ASN A 50 -12.56 -4.18 -12.04
N ALA A 51 -13.39 -4.59 -13.00
CA ALA A 51 -14.72 -5.15 -12.72
C ALA A 51 -14.67 -6.58 -12.18
N SER A 52 -13.58 -7.30 -12.43
CA SER A 52 -13.34 -8.63 -11.88
C SER A 52 -12.64 -8.54 -10.53
N THR A 53 -12.56 -9.64 -9.81
CA THR A 53 -11.77 -9.73 -8.57
C THR A 53 -10.33 -9.30 -8.83
N LYS A 54 -9.74 -8.60 -7.87
CA LYS A 54 -8.40 -8.06 -8.01
C LYS A 54 -7.63 -8.14 -6.70
N THR A 55 -6.32 -8.04 -6.81
CA THR A 55 -5.41 -8.14 -5.67
C THR A 55 -4.40 -7.02 -5.69
N VAL A 56 -4.22 -6.37 -4.57
CA VAL A 56 -3.08 -5.50 -4.28
C VAL A 56 -2.18 -6.23 -3.30
N SER A 57 -0.93 -6.43 -3.68
CA SER A 57 0.04 -7.19 -2.89
C SER A 57 1.09 -6.26 -2.28
N ILE A 58 1.46 -6.56 -1.05
CA ILE A 58 2.49 -5.84 -0.31
C ILE A 58 3.81 -6.59 -0.52
N PRO A 59 4.86 -5.92 -1.06
CA PRO A 59 6.15 -6.57 -1.30
C PRO A 59 6.89 -6.85 0.01
N THR A 60 7.87 -7.76 -0.06
CA THR A 60 8.82 -7.94 1.04
C THR A 60 9.78 -6.75 1.12
N ASP A 61 10.37 -6.53 2.28
CA ASP A 61 11.40 -5.50 2.44
C ASP A 61 12.64 -5.77 1.58
N ALA A 62 12.91 -7.02 1.23
CA ALA A 62 13.97 -7.37 0.30
C ALA A 62 13.71 -6.84 -1.11
N THR A 63 12.44 -6.73 -1.53
CA THR A 63 12.08 -6.14 -2.83
C THR A 63 12.07 -4.62 -2.75
N TYR A 64 11.39 -4.07 -1.77
CA TYR A 64 11.43 -2.64 -1.46
C TYR A 64 11.06 -2.40 0.00
N ALA A 65 11.99 -1.82 0.75
CA ALA A 65 11.77 -1.49 2.16
C ALA A 65 11.12 -0.11 2.28
N PHE A 66 9.80 -0.07 2.34
CA PHE A 66 9.11 1.16 2.68
C PHE A 66 9.54 1.63 4.08
N PRO A 67 9.67 2.93 4.32
CA PRO A 67 9.92 3.44 5.67
C PRO A 67 8.82 3.00 6.64
N ASN A 68 9.17 2.70 7.88
CA ASN A 68 8.18 2.46 8.92
C ASN A 68 7.31 3.71 9.09
N GLY A 69 6.01 3.50 9.25
CA GLY A 69 5.04 4.60 9.30
C GLY A 69 4.46 4.98 7.92
N THR A 70 4.92 4.36 6.84
CA THR A 70 4.30 4.54 5.51
C THR A 70 2.84 4.13 5.59
N ALA A 71 1.95 4.99 5.11
CA ALA A 71 0.52 4.73 5.02
C ALA A 71 0.08 4.91 3.57
N ILE A 72 -0.50 3.86 2.98
CA ILE A 72 -0.95 3.85 1.59
C ILE A 72 -2.45 3.60 1.59
N THR A 73 -3.21 4.55 1.06
CA THR A 73 -4.66 4.40 0.92
C THR A 73 -4.97 3.61 -0.35
N ILE A 74 -5.80 2.61 -0.24
CA ILE A 74 -6.20 1.74 -1.34
C ILE A 74 -7.71 1.82 -1.48
N LEU A 75 -8.17 2.39 -2.60
CA LEU A 75 -9.58 2.60 -2.92
C LEU A 75 -10.01 1.63 -4.01
N ASN A 76 -11.12 0.93 -3.79
CA ASN A 76 -11.72 0.07 -4.79
C ASN A 76 -12.91 0.76 -5.46
N THR A 77 -12.77 1.17 -6.71
CA THR A 77 -13.86 1.75 -7.50
C THR A 77 -14.50 0.73 -8.44
N GLY A 78 -13.84 -0.41 -8.68
CA GLY A 78 -14.36 -1.45 -9.56
C GLY A 78 -15.36 -2.36 -8.88
N ALA A 79 -16.23 -3.00 -9.66
CA ALA A 79 -17.28 -3.89 -9.13
C ALA A 79 -16.70 -5.15 -8.46
N GLY A 80 -15.54 -5.63 -8.90
CA GLY A 80 -14.91 -6.81 -8.33
C GLY A 80 -14.37 -6.56 -6.93
N LEU A 81 -14.40 -7.61 -6.11
CA LEU A 81 -13.84 -7.57 -4.77
C LEU A 81 -12.32 -7.40 -4.83
N LEU A 82 -11.77 -6.50 -4.03
CA LEU A 82 -10.33 -6.30 -3.89
C LEU A 82 -9.83 -7.10 -2.68
N THR A 83 -8.75 -7.84 -2.85
CA THR A 83 -8.02 -8.48 -1.75
C THR A 83 -6.68 -7.77 -1.56
N ILE A 84 -6.31 -7.50 -0.32
CA ILE A 84 -4.98 -6.97 0.04
C ILE A 84 -4.24 -8.09 0.74
N ASN A 85 -3.07 -8.48 0.20
CA ASN A 85 -2.29 -9.57 0.78
C ASN A 85 -0.79 -9.28 0.73
N ALA A 86 0.00 -10.14 1.34
CA ALA A 86 1.45 -10.13 1.19
C ALA A 86 1.85 -10.92 -0.07
N VAL A 87 2.84 -10.44 -0.82
CA VAL A 87 3.46 -11.21 -1.92
C VAL A 87 4.02 -12.54 -1.37
N SER A 88 4.63 -12.48 -0.19
CA SER A 88 5.16 -13.67 0.49
C SER A 88 4.67 -13.67 1.93
N SER A 89 3.61 -14.42 2.20
CA SER A 89 3.00 -14.50 3.54
C SER A 89 3.91 -15.16 4.59
N GLY A 90 4.91 -15.91 4.16
CA GLY A 90 5.91 -16.47 5.08
C GLY A 90 6.97 -15.46 5.52
N THR A 91 7.08 -14.31 4.86
CA THR A 91 8.07 -13.27 5.15
C THR A 91 7.39 -11.99 5.62
N THR A 92 6.38 -11.51 4.90
CA THR A 92 5.66 -10.28 5.23
C THR A 92 4.37 -10.62 5.96
N THR A 93 4.20 -10.05 7.14
CA THR A 93 3.00 -10.22 7.95
C THR A 93 2.03 -9.08 7.67
N VAL A 94 0.79 -9.42 7.33
CA VAL A 94 -0.32 -8.48 7.22
C VAL A 94 -1.31 -8.77 8.33
N THR A 95 -1.55 -7.81 9.19
CA THR A 95 -2.53 -7.92 10.29
C THR A 95 -3.75 -7.07 9.96
N SER A 96 -4.93 -7.62 10.12
CA SER A 96 -6.19 -6.90 9.91
C SER A 96 -7.30 -7.52 10.75
N GLY A 97 -8.11 -6.69 11.40
CA GLY A 97 -9.23 -7.16 12.19
C GLY A 97 -8.86 -8.10 13.35
N GLY A 98 -7.65 -7.99 13.89
CA GLY A 98 -7.15 -8.87 14.94
C GLY A 98 -6.55 -10.19 14.43
N ALA A 99 -6.56 -10.45 13.13
CA ALA A 99 -5.98 -11.63 12.54
C ALA A 99 -4.59 -11.34 11.98
N VAL A 100 -3.63 -12.20 12.26
CA VAL A 100 -2.28 -12.18 11.69
C VAL A 100 -2.27 -13.00 10.40
N SER A 101 -1.44 -12.60 9.45
CA SER A 101 -1.39 -13.21 8.10
C SER A 101 -2.74 -13.13 7.39
N ALA A 102 -3.42 -12.00 7.56
CA ALA A 102 -4.73 -11.76 6.98
C ALA A 102 -4.63 -11.42 5.50
N SER A 103 -5.75 -11.64 4.80
CA SER A 103 -5.96 -11.17 3.43
C SER A 103 -7.27 -10.39 3.39
N PRO A 104 -7.32 -9.18 3.96
CA PRO A 104 -8.55 -8.41 4.05
C PRO A 104 -9.08 -8.04 2.67
N THR A 105 -10.39 -7.93 2.56
CA THR A 105 -11.07 -7.58 1.31
C THR A 105 -11.75 -6.23 1.40
N VAL A 106 -11.81 -5.54 0.27
CA VAL A 106 -12.42 -4.20 0.16
C VAL A 106 -13.48 -4.24 -0.94
N ALA A 107 -14.72 -4.00 -0.57
CA ALA A 107 -15.83 -3.95 -1.51
C ALA A 107 -15.78 -2.68 -2.38
N GLN A 108 -16.60 -2.65 -3.43
CA GLN A 108 -16.69 -1.49 -4.31
C GLN A 108 -17.05 -0.21 -3.52
N TYR A 109 -16.40 0.88 -3.90
CA TYR A 109 -16.54 2.22 -3.29
C TYR A 109 -16.14 2.30 -1.83
N LYS A 110 -15.33 1.34 -1.37
CA LYS A 110 -14.73 1.37 -0.04
C LYS A 110 -13.21 1.49 -0.14
N ALA A 111 -12.59 1.87 0.95
CA ALA A 111 -11.15 2.06 1.02
C ALA A 111 -10.57 1.44 2.30
N ALA A 112 -9.29 1.10 2.21
CA ALA A 112 -8.50 0.69 3.35
C ALA A 112 -7.16 1.41 3.33
N VAL A 113 -6.48 1.45 4.48
CA VAL A 113 -5.13 2.01 4.59
C VAL A 113 -4.20 0.90 5.03
N ALA A 114 -3.13 0.68 4.26
CA ALA A 114 -2.04 -0.22 4.63
C ALA A 114 -0.95 0.59 5.30
N ILE A 115 -0.63 0.26 6.55
CA ILE A 115 0.34 0.99 7.37
C ILE A 115 1.50 0.06 7.68
N LYS A 116 2.71 0.47 7.33
CA LYS A 116 3.91 -0.27 7.71
C LYS A 116 4.29 0.03 9.15
N THR A 117 4.28 -0.99 10.00
CA THR A 117 4.52 -0.86 11.43
C THR A 117 5.93 -1.28 11.84
N ALA A 118 6.55 -2.19 11.11
CA ALA A 118 7.91 -2.67 11.37
C ALA A 118 8.46 -3.38 10.11
N THR A 119 9.67 -3.89 10.19
CA THR A 119 10.28 -4.69 9.12
C THR A 119 9.35 -5.85 8.73
N ASN A 120 9.01 -5.95 7.47
CA ASN A 120 8.09 -6.95 6.91
C ASN A 120 6.77 -7.09 7.68
N ALA A 121 6.30 -6.00 8.31
CA ALA A 121 5.08 -6.02 9.09
C ALA A 121 4.17 -4.84 8.74
N TRP A 122 2.93 -5.16 8.38
CA TRP A 122 1.93 -4.19 7.94
C TRP A 122 0.60 -4.43 8.66
N THR A 123 -0.13 -3.37 8.90
CA THR A 123 -1.51 -3.44 9.41
C THR A 123 -2.43 -2.76 8.40
N VAL A 124 -3.52 -3.42 8.05
CA VAL A 124 -4.53 -2.90 7.14
C VAL A 124 -5.79 -2.59 7.92
N VAL A 125 -6.21 -1.34 7.87
CA VAL A 125 -7.39 -0.82 8.59
C VAL A 125 -8.34 -0.13 7.62
N GLY A 126 -9.60 0.01 8.01
CA GLY A 126 -10.60 0.72 7.22
C GLY A 126 -11.83 -0.14 6.94
N ALA A 127 -12.46 0.09 5.79
CA ALA A 127 -13.69 -0.62 5.40
C ALA A 127 -13.35 -2.00 4.81
N VAL A 128 -12.82 -2.91 5.62
CA VAL A 128 -12.39 -4.26 5.24
C VAL A 128 -13.30 -5.32 5.84
N ALA A 129 -13.33 -6.45 5.16
CA ALA A 129 -14.04 -7.64 5.64
C ALA A 129 -13.09 -8.83 5.76
#